data_562e8d53509d2ee41945f8b0817773dd
#
_entry.id   562e8d53509d2ee41945f8b0817773dd
#
_cell.length_a   1.000
_cell.length_b   1.000
_cell.length_c   1.000
_cell.angle_alpha   90.00
_cell.angle_beta   90.00
_cell.angle_gamma   90.00
#
_symmetry.space_group_name_H-M   'P 1'
#
loop_
_entity.id
_entity.type
_entity.pdbx_description
1 polymer ?
#
loop_
_entity_poly.entity_id
_entity_poly.type
_entity_poly.pdbx_seq_one_letter_code
_entity_poly.pdbx_strand_id
1 'polypeptide(L)'
;MKKFTKDEAIKIVVQCAQAYQKELDGKSLLFLCTDKHKRVFPFEFSFYGNNYLHLTGLKAPKGADGESAGLFANDFYQKCLDHKLSPADFEFSEDGTTHMKLEVLPTVIFKNLQAKMIGDYNSSKPRLYTEKVAGSTNACVGFILDQTMQKYVPN
;
A
#
# COMPACT_ATOMS: atom_id res chain seq x y z
N MET A 1 -6.91 13.83 -13.58
CA MET A 1 -6.91 12.63 -12.73
C MET A 1 -7.92 11.65 -13.30
N LYS A 2 -7.49 10.44 -13.59
CA LYS A 2 -8.36 9.37 -14.09
C LYS A 2 -9.35 8.96 -12.99
N LYS A 3 -10.62 8.82 -13.34
CA LYS A 3 -11.65 8.24 -12.45
C LYS A 3 -11.89 6.79 -12.87
N PHE A 4 -11.86 5.89 -11.92
CA PHE A 4 -12.11 4.46 -12.12
C PHE A 4 -13.55 4.12 -11.71
N THR A 5 -14.18 3.20 -12.44
CA THR A 5 -15.39 2.51 -12.00
C THR A 5 -15.03 1.41 -10.99
N LYS A 6 -16.02 0.89 -10.26
CA LYS A 6 -15.79 -0.24 -9.33
C LYS A 6 -15.29 -1.49 -10.07
N ASP A 7 -15.79 -1.76 -11.27
CA ASP A 7 -15.34 -2.91 -12.08
C ASP A 7 -13.90 -2.76 -12.58
N GLU A 8 -13.49 -1.55 -12.97
CA GLU A 8 -12.08 -1.28 -13.30
C GLU A 8 -11.17 -1.41 -12.08
N ALA A 9 -11.62 -0.92 -10.92
CA ALA A 9 -10.90 -1.07 -9.66
C ALA A 9 -10.70 -2.55 -9.31
N ILE A 10 -11.75 -3.39 -9.40
CA ILE A 10 -11.66 -4.83 -9.15
C ILE A 10 -10.60 -5.47 -10.04
N LYS A 11 -10.60 -5.21 -11.34
CA LYS A 11 -9.60 -5.76 -12.27
C LYS A 11 -8.18 -5.40 -11.84
N ILE A 12 -7.95 -4.14 -11.47
CA ILE A 12 -6.62 -3.66 -11.04
C ILE A 12 -6.21 -4.34 -9.73
N VAL A 13 -7.07 -4.30 -8.70
CA VAL A 13 -6.67 -4.81 -7.38
C VAL A 13 -6.54 -6.33 -7.36
N VAL A 14 -7.36 -7.08 -8.09
CA VAL A 14 -7.24 -8.54 -8.20
C VAL A 14 -5.92 -8.92 -8.88
N GLN A 15 -5.60 -8.28 -10.00
CA GLN A 15 -4.33 -8.53 -10.69
C GLN A 15 -3.12 -8.17 -9.83
N CYS A 16 -3.18 -7.02 -9.16
CA CYS A 16 -2.09 -6.57 -8.28
C CYS A 16 -1.97 -7.44 -7.02
N ALA A 17 -3.07 -7.99 -6.47
CA ALA A 17 -3.02 -8.86 -5.30
C ALA A 17 -2.22 -10.14 -5.55
N GLN A 18 -2.38 -10.74 -6.73
CA GLN A 18 -1.62 -11.94 -7.09
C GLN A 18 -0.13 -11.66 -7.22
N ALA A 19 0.23 -10.53 -7.83
CA ALA A 19 1.62 -10.11 -7.91
C ALA A 19 2.18 -9.76 -6.51
N TYR A 20 1.37 -9.08 -5.67
CA TYR A 20 1.73 -8.77 -4.30
C TYR A 20 1.99 -10.03 -3.48
N GLN A 21 1.12 -11.03 -3.56
CA GLN A 21 1.29 -12.32 -2.90
C GLN A 21 2.60 -12.99 -3.29
N LYS A 22 2.89 -13.01 -4.58
CA LYS A 22 4.09 -13.66 -5.10
C LYS A 22 5.38 -12.94 -4.72
N GLU A 23 5.39 -11.62 -4.79
CA GLU A 23 6.62 -10.83 -4.75
C GLU A 23 6.87 -10.13 -3.41
N LEU A 24 5.82 -9.81 -2.63
CA LEU A 24 5.94 -8.97 -1.44
C LEU A 24 5.38 -9.61 -0.17
N ASP A 25 4.21 -10.26 -0.22
CA ASP A 25 3.52 -10.76 0.97
C ASP A 25 4.38 -11.74 1.78
N GLY A 26 4.45 -11.52 3.09
CA GLY A 26 5.30 -12.30 4.00
C GLY A 26 6.80 -12.04 3.84
N LYS A 27 7.20 -11.05 3.03
CA LYS A 27 8.62 -10.74 2.76
C LYS A 27 9.00 -9.38 3.32
N SER A 28 10.32 -9.22 3.51
CA SER A 28 10.94 -7.94 3.82
C SER A 28 11.86 -7.52 2.68
N LEU A 29 11.83 -6.23 2.36
CA LEU A 29 12.79 -5.60 1.45
C LEU A 29 13.81 -4.84 2.27
N LEU A 30 15.08 -5.18 2.09
CA LEU A 30 16.20 -4.48 2.72
C LEU A 30 16.78 -3.47 1.72
N PHE A 31 16.71 -2.20 2.06
CA PHE A 31 17.32 -1.11 1.32
C PHE A 31 18.62 -0.69 1.99
N LEU A 32 19.72 -0.71 1.24
CA LEU A 32 20.99 -0.13 1.67
C LEU A 32 21.04 1.32 1.19
N CYS A 33 20.94 2.24 2.14
CA CYS A 33 20.92 3.66 1.88
C CYS A 33 22.29 4.28 2.19
N THR A 34 22.70 5.25 1.37
CA THR A 34 23.92 6.01 1.60
C THR A 34 23.58 7.46 1.90
N ASP A 35 24.04 7.99 3.02
CA ASP A 35 23.85 9.40 3.37
C ASP A 35 24.87 10.32 2.64
N LYS A 36 24.72 11.62 2.87
CA LYS A 36 25.61 12.65 2.32
C LYS A 36 27.08 12.50 2.74
N HIS A 37 27.34 11.76 3.82
CA HIS A 37 28.68 11.48 4.33
C HIS A 37 29.20 10.12 3.89
N LYS A 38 28.53 9.47 2.91
CA LYS A 38 28.86 8.14 2.38
C LYS A 38 28.74 6.99 3.42
N ARG A 39 28.04 7.21 4.52
CA ARG A 39 27.77 6.14 5.49
C ARG A 39 26.60 5.31 4.97
N VAL A 40 26.75 3.99 5.01
CA VAL A 40 25.71 3.05 4.60
C VAL A 40 24.90 2.63 5.82
N PHE A 41 23.60 2.66 5.70
CA PHE A 41 22.67 2.19 6.72
C PHE A 41 21.51 1.42 6.09
N PRO A 42 21.03 0.35 6.74
CA PRO A 42 19.94 -0.46 6.24
C PRO A 42 18.60 0.13 6.65
N PHE A 43 17.60 -0.01 5.74
CA PHE A 43 16.19 0.12 6.06
C PHE A 43 15.47 -1.15 5.64
N GLU A 44 14.69 -1.73 6.55
CA GLU A 44 13.87 -2.91 6.29
C GLU A 44 12.38 -2.52 6.27
N PHE A 45 11.71 -2.87 5.19
CA PHE A 45 10.27 -2.74 5.05
C PHE A 45 9.65 -4.12 4.90
N SER A 46 8.65 -4.42 5.72
CA SER A 46 7.96 -5.71 5.70
C SER A 46 6.54 -5.55 5.13
N PHE A 47 6.08 -6.56 4.43
CA PHE A 47 4.81 -6.58 3.73
C PHE A 47 3.98 -7.76 4.19
N TYR A 48 2.72 -7.50 4.54
CA TYR A 48 1.76 -8.51 4.98
C TYR A 48 0.44 -8.34 4.25
N GLY A 49 -0.36 -9.40 4.15
CA GLY A 49 -1.64 -9.38 3.43
C GLY A 49 -2.59 -8.27 3.90
N ASN A 50 -2.65 -7.98 5.21
CA ASN A 50 -3.48 -6.92 5.76
C ASN A 50 -3.04 -5.49 5.36
N ASN A 51 -1.80 -5.30 4.91
CA ASN A 51 -1.32 -4.01 4.40
C ASN A 51 -1.81 -3.74 2.97
N TYR A 52 -2.25 -4.78 2.25
CA TYR A 52 -2.63 -4.64 0.85
C TYR A 52 -3.77 -3.65 0.64
N LEU A 53 -4.79 -3.69 1.49
CA LEU A 53 -5.92 -2.75 1.43
C LEU A 53 -5.47 -1.28 1.47
N HIS A 54 -4.53 -0.94 2.34
CA HIS A 54 -4.00 0.43 2.46
C HIS A 54 -3.33 0.90 1.17
N LEU A 55 -2.63 0.02 0.47
CA LEU A 55 -1.99 0.34 -0.81
C LEU A 55 -3.01 0.68 -1.90
N THR A 56 -4.19 0.04 -1.89
CA THR A 56 -5.25 0.29 -2.87
C THR A 56 -5.97 1.62 -2.65
N GLY A 57 -6.01 2.10 -1.40
CA GLY A 57 -6.80 3.26 -0.99
C GLY A 57 -8.32 3.03 -0.96
N LEU A 58 -8.76 1.78 -1.15
CA LEU A 58 -10.15 1.39 -0.98
C LEU A 58 -10.54 1.38 0.51
N LYS A 59 -11.82 1.54 0.77
CA LYS A 59 -12.39 1.60 2.12
C LYS A 59 -13.40 0.49 2.34
N ALA A 60 -13.58 0.10 3.61
CA ALA A 60 -14.69 -0.74 3.99
C ALA A 60 -16.02 -0.09 3.63
N PRO A 61 -17.05 -0.86 3.28
CA PRO A 61 -18.41 -0.35 3.10
C PRO A 61 -18.90 0.37 4.36
N LYS A 62 -19.72 1.42 4.17
CA LYS A 62 -20.35 2.13 5.30
C LYS A 62 -21.18 1.15 6.14
N GLY A 63 -20.95 1.16 7.44
CA GLY A 63 -21.60 0.24 8.40
C GLY A 63 -20.79 -1.01 8.76
N ALA A 64 -19.63 -1.21 8.12
CA ALA A 64 -18.66 -2.22 8.55
C ALA A 64 -17.66 -1.67 9.60
N ASP A 65 -17.97 -0.48 10.14
CA ASP A 65 -17.12 0.25 11.08
C ASP A 65 -17.25 -0.39 12.48
N GLY A 66 -16.20 -0.98 12.93
CA GLY A 66 -16.14 -1.59 14.27
C GLY A 66 -14.89 -2.47 14.38
N GLU A 67 -14.73 -3.19 15.45
CA GLU A 67 -13.60 -4.03 15.90
C GLU A 67 -12.90 -4.90 14.83
N SER A 68 -13.28 -4.74 13.55
CA SER A 68 -12.96 -5.62 12.42
C SER A 68 -12.05 -5.02 11.36
N ALA A 69 -11.43 -3.85 11.55
CA ALA A 69 -10.62 -3.25 10.47
C ALA A 69 -9.50 -4.17 9.95
N GLY A 70 -8.84 -4.89 10.85
CA GLY A 70 -7.82 -5.89 10.48
C GLY A 70 -8.43 -7.13 9.84
N LEU A 71 -9.60 -7.57 10.33
CA LEU A 71 -10.33 -8.70 9.74
C LEU A 71 -10.83 -8.34 8.34
N PHE A 72 -11.37 -7.13 8.18
CA PHE A 72 -11.78 -6.63 6.87
C PHE A 72 -10.61 -6.57 5.87
N ALA A 73 -9.45 -6.06 6.28
CA ALA A 73 -8.28 -5.97 5.40
C ALA A 73 -7.81 -7.36 4.91
N ASN A 74 -7.83 -8.35 5.80
CA ASN A 74 -7.49 -9.73 5.45
C ASN A 74 -8.57 -10.37 4.55
N ASP A 75 -9.86 -10.19 4.85
CA ASP A 75 -10.96 -10.69 4.01
C ASP A 75 -10.94 -10.06 2.62
N PHE A 76 -10.73 -8.75 2.55
CA PHE A 76 -10.58 -8.05 1.28
C PHE A 76 -9.44 -8.63 0.44
N TYR A 77 -8.27 -8.83 1.06
CA TYR A 77 -7.12 -9.39 0.37
C TYR A 77 -7.38 -10.81 -0.10
N GLN A 78 -7.98 -11.64 0.75
CA GLN A 78 -8.34 -13.00 0.37
C GLN A 78 -9.36 -13.06 -0.76
N LYS A 79 -10.38 -12.19 -0.75
CA LYS A 79 -11.34 -12.06 -1.85
C LYS A 79 -10.67 -11.66 -3.18
N CYS A 80 -9.64 -10.80 -3.12
CA CYS A 80 -8.85 -10.47 -4.30
C CYS A 80 -8.13 -11.72 -4.85
N LEU A 81 -7.47 -12.51 -3.98
CA LEU A 81 -6.75 -13.71 -4.37
C LEU A 81 -7.68 -14.79 -4.94
N ASP A 82 -8.86 -14.93 -4.37
CA ASP A 82 -9.87 -15.92 -4.79
C ASP A 82 -10.71 -15.47 -5.99
N HIS A 83 -10.48 -14.26 -6.53
CA HIS A 83 -11.32 -13.65 -7.58
C HIS A 83 -12.80 -13.51 -7.20
N LYS A 84 -13.08 -13.30 -5.90
CA LYS A 84 -14.45 -13.18 -5.36
C LYS A 84 -14.82 -11.76 -4.98
N LEU A 85 -13.94 -10.77 -5.22
CA LEU A 85 -14.22 -9.38 -4.90
C LEU A 85 -15.35 -8.85 -5.77
N SER A 86 -16.32 -8.20 -5.15
CA SER A 86 -17.49 -7.61 -5.79
C SER A 86 -17.58 -6.09 -5.55
N PRO A 87 -18.37 -5.34 -6.33
CA PRO A 87 -18.58 -3.91 -6.11
C PRO A 87 -19.19 -3.55 -4.75
N ALA A 88 -19.82 -4.50 -4.07
CA ALA A 88 -20.42 -4.31 -2.76
C ALA A 88 -19.39 -4.42 -1.61
N ASP A 89 -18.23 -5.02 -1.86
CA ASP A 89 -17.23 -5.30 -0.84
C ASP A 89 -16.37 -4.10 -0.47
N PHE A 90 -16.48 -2.96 -1.17
CA PHE A 90 -15.65 -1.79 -0.87
C PHE A 90 -16.28 -0.47 -1.34
N GLU A 91 -15.74 0.62 -0.82
CA GLU A 91 -16.07 1.97 -1.26
C GLU A 91 -14.80 2.75 -1.69
N PHE A 92 -15.00 3.74 -2.55
CA PHE A 92 -13.97 4.73 -2.85
C PHE A 92 -13.90 5.77 -1.75
N SER A 93 -12.70 6.27 -1.47
CA SER A 93 -12.57 7.39 -0.54
C SER A 93 -13.18 8.67 -1.13
N GLU A 94 -13.85 9.44 -0.30
CA GLU A 94 -14.58 10.65 -0.72
C GLU A 94 -13.64 11.77 -1.22
N ASP A 95 -12.40 11.77 -0.74
CA ASP A 95 -11.37 12.75 -1.11
C ASP A 95 -10.69 12.47 -2.46
N GLY A 96 -11.05 11.37 -3.12
CA GLY A 96 -10.51 10.98 -4.42
C GLY A 96 -9.13 10.32 -4.37
N THR A 97 -8.53 10.13 -3.19
CA THR A 97 -7.19 9.50 -3.05
C THR A 97 -7.16 8.07 -3.59
N THR A 98 -8.29 7.34 -3.53
CA THR A 98 -8.40 6.00 -4.11
C THR A 98 -8.03 5.97 -5.59
N HIS A 99 -8.54 6.91 -6.38
CA HIS A 99 -8.27 6.95 -7.83
C HIS A 99 -6.79 7.19 -8.12
N MET A 100 -6.13 8.03 -7.32
CA MET A 100 -4.69 8.28 -7.43
C MET A 100 -3.88 7.03 -7.07
N LYS A 101 -4.24 6.34 -5.98
CA LYS A 101 -3.57 5.11 -5.55
C LYS A 101 -3.75 4.00 -6.59
N LEU A 102 -4.96 3.80 -7.13
CA LEU A 102 -5.22 2.79 -8.16
C LEU A 102 -4.44 3.05 -9.45
N GLU A 103 -4.21 4.31 -9.82
CA GLU A 103 -3.43 4.67 -11.01
C GLU A 103 -1.97 4.24 -10.89
N VAL A 104 -1.38 4.35 -9.69
CA VAL A 104 0.04 4.03 -9.45
C VAL A 104 0.27 2.61 -8.91
N LEU A 105 -0.76 1.95 -8.39
CA LEU A 105 -0.66 0.63 -7.76
C LEU A 105 0.05 -0.41 -8.62
N PRO A 106 -0.27 -0.58 -9.92
CA PRO A 106 0.44 -1.54 -10.77
C PRO A 106 1.94 -1.23 -10.86
N THR A 107 2.31 0.04 -10.96
CA THR A 107 3.72 0.45 -11.02
C THR A 107 4.45 0.09 -9.72
N VAL A 108 3.80 0.31 -8.58
CA VAL A 108 4.37 -0.02 -7.26
C VAL A 108 4.57 -1.52 -7.11
N ILE A 109 3.54 -2.33 -7.45
CA ILE A 109 3.56 -3.77 -7.21
C ILE A 109 4.44 -4.51 -8.21
N PHE A 110 4.20 -4.33 -9.53
CA PHE A 110 4.92 -5.09 -10.56
C PHE A 110 6.40 -4.75 -10.70
N LYS A 111 6.81 -3.61 -10.15
CA LYS A 111 8.22 -3.18 -10.18
C LYS A 111 8.92 -3.33 -8.83
N ASN A 112 8.36 -4.10 -7.89
CA ASN A 112 8.89 -4.31 -6.55
C ASN A 112 9.33 -2.99 -5.89
N LEU A 113 8.44 -2.00 -5.91
CA LEU A 113 8.65 -0.61 -5.49
C LEU A 113 9.68 0.16 -6.33
N GLN A 114 10.60 -0.45 -7.03
CA GLN A 114 11.75 0.17 -7.72
C GLN A 114 12.22 1.47 -7.04
N ALA A 115 12.32 1.43 -5.72
CA ALA A 115 12.66 2.59 -4.93
C ALA A 115 14.11 2.99 -5.21
N LYS A 116 14.30 4.23 -5.64
CA LYS A 116 15.62 4.85 -5.82
C LYS A 116 15.95 5.82 -4.70
N MET A 117 14.94 6.18 -3.90
CA MET A 117 15.05 7.15 -2.84
C MET A 117 14.27 6.67 -1.62
N ILE A 118 14.84 6.92 -0.46
CA ILE A 118 14.16 6.77 0.83
C ILE A 118 14.35 8.08 1.58
N GLY A 119 13.30 8.54 2.24
CA GLY A 119 13.34 9.76 3.03
C GLY A 119 12.37 9.73 4.19
N ASP A 120 12.62 10.61 5.14
CA ASP A 120 11.66 10.92 6.19
C ASP A 120 10.54 11.77 5.63
N TYR A 121 9.31 11.47 6.03
CA TYR A 121 8.18 12.34 5.75
C TYR A 121 8.15 13.46 6.79
N ASN A 122 8.25 14.69 6.35
CA ASN A 122 8.38 15.86 7.23
C ASN A 122 7.04 16.51 7.60
N SER A 123 5.93 15.80 7.43
CA SER A 123 4.57 16.29 7.73
C SER A 123 4.13 17.54 6.95
N SER A 124 4.80 17.86 5.84
CA SER A 124 4.37 18.91 4.91
C SER A 124 3.07 18.52 4.18
N LYS A 125 2.52 19.42 3.38
CA LYS A 125 1.32 19.10 2.58
C LYS A 125 1.67 18.15 1.42
N PRO A 126 0.81 17.14 1.09
CA PRO A 126 -0.40 16.74 1.81
C PRO A 126 -0.08 16.10 3.18
N ARG A 127 -0.98 16.24 4.16
CA ARG A 127 -0.82 15.60 5.47
C ARG A 127 -1.06 14.11 5.33
N LEU A 128 -0.01 13.31 5.38
CA LEU A 128 -0.06 11.86 5.37
C LEU A 128 0.29 11.32 6.75
N TYR A 129 -0.37 10.25 7.15
CA TYR A 129 -0.01 9.50 8.34
C TYR A 129 1.06 8.47 7.96
N THR A 130 2.31 8.95 7.82
CA THR A 130 3.45 8.12 7.43
C THR A 130 4.74 8.70 8.01
N GLU A 131 5.72 7.86 8.26
CA GLU A 131 7.02 8.26 8.82
C GLU A 131 8.13 8.22 7.78
N LYS A 132 8.11 7.22 6.93
CA LYS A 132 9.08 7.00 5.85
C LYS A 132 8.38 6.94 4.50
N VAL A 133 9.07 7.35 3.47
CA VAL A 133 8.62 7.18 2.09
C VAL A 133 9.74 6.53 1.28
N ALA A 134 9.38 5.55 0.48
CA ALA A 134 10.30 4.91 -0.45
C ALA A 134 9.69 4.86 -1.85
N GLY A 135 10.47 5.14 -2.88
CA GLY A 135 9.96 5.15 -4.23
C GLY A 135 10.84 5.86 -5.22
N SER A 136 10.20 6.45 -6.21
CA SER A 136 10.80 7.25 -7.28
C SER A 136 10.14 8.62 -7.37
N THR A 137 10.55 9.42 -8.36
CA THR A 137 9.93 10.73 -8.62
C THR A 137 8.45 10.65 -9.03
N ASN A 138 8.01 9.50 -9.54
CA ASN A 138 6.66 9.33 -10.10
C ASN A 138 5.68 8.63 -9.16
N ALA A 139 6.20 7.79 -8.26
CA ALA A 139 5.38 7.07 -7.29
C ALA A 139 6.22 6.71 -6.07
N CYS A 140 5.63 6.85 -4.89
CA CYS A 140 6.23 6.41 -3.64
C CYS A 140 5.18 5.74 -2.75
N VAL A 141 5.67 4.90 -1.85
CA VAL A 141 4.88 4.26 -0.80
C VAL A 141 5.27 4.87 0.52
N GLY A 142 4.28 5.22 1.34
CA GLY A 142 4.45 5.60 2.73
C GLY A 142 4.56 4.38 3.63
N PHE A 143 5.35 4.49 4.68
CA PHE A 143 5.55 3.45 5.69
C PHE A 143 5.44 4.03 7.08
N ILE A 144 4.88 3.27 7.99
CA ILE A 144 4.84 3.55 9.43
C ILE A 144 5.54 2.44 10.19
N LEU A 145 6.05 2.76 11.36
CA LEU A 145 6.58 1.74 12.26
C LEU A 145 5.43 1.01 12.96
N ASP A 146 5.28 -0.28 12.70
CA ASP A 146 4.41 -1.14 13.49
C ASP A 146 5.06 -1.36 14.86
N GLN A 147 4.42 -0.83 15.90
CA GLN A 147 4.96 -0.86 17.27
C GLN A 147 5.00 -2.28 17.85
N THR A 148 4.15 -3.16 17.37
CA THR A 148 4.10 -4.55 17.84
C THR A 148 5.23 -5.37 17.22
N MET A 149 5.39 -5.26 15.90
CA MET A 149 6.39 -6.02 15.16
C MET A 149 7.75 -5.33 15.10
N GLN A 150 7.84 -4.05 15.50
CA GLN A 150 9.04 -3.21 15.39
C GLN A 150 9.60 -3.17 13.95
N LYS A 151 8.71 -3.15 12.97
CA LYS A 151 9.02 -3.14 11.53
C LYS A 151 8.26 -2.05 10.82
N TYR A 152 8.86 -1.48 9.79
CA TYR A 152 8.16 -0.56 8.90
C TYR A 152 7.24 -1.33 7.95
N VAL A 153 5.97 -0.95 7.91
CA VAL A 153 4.94 -1.54 7.05
C VAL A 153 4.26 -0.48 6.19
N PRO A 154 3.74 -0.83 5.00
CA PRO A 154 3.01 0.09 4.14
C PRO A 154 1.76 0.66 4.83
N ASN A 155 1.52 1.96 4.58
CA ASN A 155 0.36 2.69 5.10
C ASN A 155 -0.40 3.43 3.99
#